data_86c62c83f77e1af2d0ade8216d33e11b
#
_entry.id   86c62c83f77e1af2d0ade8216d33e11b
#
_cell.length_a   1.000
_cell.length_b   1.000
_cell.length_c   1.000
_cell.angle_alpha   90.00
_cell.angle_beta   90.00
_cell.angle_gamma   90.00
#
_symmetry.space_group_name_H-M   'P 1'
#
loop_
_entity.id
_entity.type
_entity.pdbx_description
1 polymer ?
#
loop_
_entity_poly.entity_id
_entity_poly.type
_entity_poly.pdbx_seq_one_letter_code
_entity_poly.pdbx_strand_id
1 'polypeptide(L)'
;SVMGEVPMGDGAYSYAASKSAVHHITRILAKELAERNITVNALSPGPFQSNMTDFAIGDSKGTMRVSKRVPLKRIGHTDDIAASIQFLCGKGGSYVTGAILPISGGINVSTGPSIFGED
;
A
#
# COMPACT_ATOMS: atom_id res chain seq x y z
N SER A 1 -3.62 -2.65 1.67
CA SER A 1 -3.90 -1.40 0.98
C SER A 1 -3.48 -0.20 1.81
N VAL A 2 -3.03 0.83 1.15
CA VAL A 2 -2.72 2.11 1.80
C VAL A 2 -3.95 2.71 2.51
N MET A 3 -5.15 2.36 2.09
CA MET A 3 -6.39 2.79 2.74
C MET A 3 -6.56 2.26 4.17
N GLY A 4 -5.78 1.30 4.59
CA GLY A 4 -5.75 0.84 5.97
C GLY A 4 -5.06 1.81 6.92
N GLU A 5 -4.28 2.76 6.42
CA GLU A 5 -3.48 3.70 7.22
C GLU A 5 -3.76 5.16 6.90
N VAL A 6 -4.14 5.46 5.66
CA VAL A 6 -4.34 6.83 5.19
C VAL A 6 -5.81 7.01 4.78
N PRO A 7 -6.49 8.06 5.28
CA PRO A 7 -7.86 8.31 4.86
C PRO A 7 -7.89 8.74 3.39
N MET A 8 -8.53 7.93 2.56
CA MET A 8 -8.61 8.17 1.12
C MET A 8 -10.04 7.98 0.65
N GLY A 9 -10.61 9.03 0.15
CA GLY A 9 -11.95 9.03 -0.40
C GLY A 9 -13.06 8.97 0.66
N ASP A 10 -14.22 9.40 0.26
CA ASP A 10 -15.40 9.47 1.11
C ASP A 10 -16.21 8.18 1.00
N GLY A 11 -16.78 7.71 2.10
CA GLY A 11 -17.72 6.60 2.11
C GLY A 11 -17.12 5.20 2.06
N ALA A 12 -15.79 5.05 2.11
CA ALA A 12 -15.13 3.75 2.08
C ALA A 12 -14.86 3.19 3.49
N TYR A 13 -15.80 3.35 4.41
CA TYR A 13 -15.60 3.03 5.82
C TYR A 13 -15.34 1.56 6.08
N SER A 14 -16.16 0.67 5.53
CA SER A 14 -16.00 -0.77 5.75
C SER A 14 -14.72 -1.30 5.09
N TYR A 15 -14.38 -0.78 3.91
CA TYR A 15 -13.15 -1.14 3.23
C TYR A 15 -11.93 -0.69 4.04
N ALA A 16 -11.90 0.56 4.47
CA ALA A 16 -10.82 1.09 5.29
C ALA A 16 -10.68 0.34 6.61
N ALA A 17 -11.79 0.05 7.29
CA ALA A 17 -11.80 -0.71 8.52
C ALA A 17 -11.26 -2.12 8.32
N SER A 18 -11.68 -2.82 7.25
CA SER A 18 -11.19 -4.18 6.96
C SER A 18 -9.69 -4.20 6.66
N LYS A 19 -9.17 -3.20 5.96
CA LYS A 19 -7.74 -3.10 5.65
C LYS A 19 -6.93 -2.75 6.91
N SER A 20 -7.44 -1.89 7.78
CA SER A 20 -6.80 -1.62 9.07
C SER A 20 -6.76 -2.87 9.95
N ALA A 21 -7.83 -3.68 9.94
CA ALA A 21 -7.87 -4.95 10.66
C ALA A 21 -6.80 -5.92 10.15
N VAL A 22 -6.60 -6.03 8.84
CA VAL A 22 -5.54 -6.87 8.26
C VAL A 22 -4.17 -6.41 8.74
N HIS A 23 -3.91 -5.09 8.78
CA HIS A 23 -2.65 -4.56 9.29
C HIS A 23 -2.43 -4.94 10.75
N HIS A 24 -3.44 -4.81 11.58
CA HIS A 24 -3.31 -5.15 12.99
C HIS A 24 -3.14 -6.65 13.21
N ILE A 25 -3.89 -7.49 12.50
CA ILE A 25 -3.74 -8.96 12.55
C ILE A 25 -2.34 -9.36 12.12
N THR A 26 -1.75 -8.71 11.12
CA THR A 26 -0.38 -8.93 10.70
C THR A 26 0.59 -8.79 11.88
N ARG A 27 0.43 -7.75 12.70
CA ARG A 27 1.26 -7.52 13.87
C ARG A 27 1.06 -8.58 14.94
N ILE A 28 -0.19 -8.98 15.17
CA ILE A 28 -0.50 -10.04 16.15
C ILE A 28 0.12 -11.37 15.72
N LEU A 29 -0.09 -11.77 14.47
CA LEU A 29 0.47 -13.01 13.95
C LEU A 29 1.99 -13.00 13.93
N ALA A 30 2.60 -11.85 13.61
CA ALA A 30 4.06 -11.72 13.65
C ALA A 30 4.61 -12.01 15.03
N LYS A 31 3.97 -11.49 16.08
CA LYS A 31 4.35 -11.72 17.46
C LYS A 31 4.17 -13.20 17.84
N GLU A 32 3.02 -13.78 17.50
CA GLU A 32 2.70 -15.16 17.88
C GLU A 32 3.59 -16.19 17.19
N LEU A 33 3.93 -15.96 15.91
CA LEU A 33 4.66 -16.92 15.10
C LEU A 33 6.18 -16.74 15.15
N ALA A 34 6.65 -15.67 15.78
CA ALA A 34 8.09 -15.39 15.90
C ALA A 34 8.85 -16.55 16.57
N GLU A 35 8.26 -17.19 17.60
CA GLU A 35 8.86 -18.32 18.29
C GLU A 35 9.10 -19.51 17.36
N ARG A 36 8.32 -19.63 16.31
CA ARG A 36 8.45 -20.67 15.29
C ARG A 36 9.35 -20.24 14.14
N ASN A 37 10.02 -19.10 14.27
CA ASN A 37 10.88 -18.51 13.24
C ASN A 37 10.13 -18.25 11.93
N ILE A 38 8.87 -17.83 12.05
CA ILE A 38 8.03 -17.45 10.93
C ILE A 38 7.84 -15.95 10.96
N THR A 39 8.15 -15.27 9.86
CA THR A 39 7.91 -13.84 9.70
C THR A 39 6.56 -13.60 9.05
N VAL A 40 5.87 -12.57 9.49
CA VAL A 40 4.56 -12.19 8.94
C VAL A 40 4.59 -10.69 8.67
N ASN A 41 4.42 -10.33 7.42
CA ASN A 41 4.45 -8.94 6.96
C ASN A 41 3.28 -8.70 6.00
N ALA A 42 2.92 -7.46 5.80
CA ALA A 42 1.91 -7.07 4.84
C ALA A 42 2.45 -6.03 3.88
N LEU A 43 1.98 -6.08 2.65
CA LEU A 43 2.18 -5.01 1.67
C LEU A 43 0.98 -4.10 1.71
N SER A 44 1.22 -2.81 1.55
CA SER A 44 0.18 -1.78 1.49
C SER A 44 0.27 -1.06 0.15
N PRO A 45 -0.32 -1.63 -0.92
CA PRO A 45 -0.22 -1.04 -2.25
C PRO A 45 -1.02 0.24 -2.39
N GLY A 46 -0.47 1.20 -3.13
CA GLY A 46 -1.18 2.35 -3.65
C GLY A 46 -1.83 2.02 -5.00
N PRO A 47 -1.88 2.99 -5.93
CA PRO A 47 -2.53 2.76 -7.23
C PRO A 47 -1.74 1.81 -8.12
N PHE A 48 -2.39 0.72 -8.50
CA PHE A 48 -1.93 -0.26 -9.48
C PHE A 48 -3.07 -0.54 -10.45
N GLN A 49 -2.75 -0.88 -11.67
CA GLN A 49 -3.74 -1.36 -12.60
C GLN A 49 -4.23 -2.75 -12.15
N SER A 50 -5.54 -2.90 -11.95
CA SER A 50 -6.15 -4.16 -11.57
C SER A 50 -7.63 -4.13 -11.94
N ASN A 51 -8.26 -5.30 -11.93
CA ASN A 51 -9.69 -5.40 -12.21
C ASN A 51 -10.53 -4.55 -11.24
N MET A 52 -10.10 -4.39 -10.00
CA MET A 52 -10.81 -3.57 -9.03
C MET A 52 -10.70 -2.07 -9.30
N THR A 53 -9.64 -1.64 -9.97
CA THR A 53 -9.37 -0.23 -10.24
C THR A 53 -9.67 0.16 -11.69
N ASP A 54 -9.97 -0.79 -12.56
CA ASP A 54 -10.22 -0.53 -13.99
C ASP A 54 -11.34 0.49 -14.19
N PHE A 55 -12.41 0.43 -13.40
CA PHE A 55 -13.49 1.40 -13.50
C PHE A 55 -13.08 2.81 -13.10
N ALA A 56 -12.09 2.95 -12.22
CA ALA A 56 -11.61 4.24 -11.73
C ALA A 56 -10.43 4.77 -12.54
N ILE A 57 -9.52 3.89 -12.93
CA ILE A 57 -8.33 4.22 -13.73
C ILE A 57 -8.66 4.11 -15.22
N GLY A 58 -9.30 2.99 -15.62
CA GLY A 58 -9.80 2.75 -16.96
C GLY A 58 -8.73 2.72 -18.02
N ASP A 59 -8.71 3.76 -18.86
CA ASP A 59 -7.84 3.87 -20.00
C ASP A 59 -6.55 4.66 -19.68
N SER A 60 -5.78 4.97 -20.71
CA SER A 60 -4.53 5.72 -20.58
C SER A 60 -4.73 7.12 -19.98
N LYS A 61 -5.87 7.77 -20.25
CA LYS A 61 -6.19 9.08 -19.65
C LYS A 61 -6.42 8.96 -18.16
N GLY A 62 -7.13 7.92 -17.73
CA GLY A 62 -7.32 7.62 -16.33
C GLY A 62 -5.99 7.34 -15.62
N THR A 63 -5.13 6.55 -16.24
CA THR A 63 -3.78 6.26 -15.75
C THR A 63 -2.97 7.55 -15.60
N MET A 64 -2.99 8.43 -16.58
CA MET A 64 -2.30 9.72 -16.51
C MET A 64 -2.84 10.61 -15.39
N ARG A 65 -4.17 10.65 -15.24
CA ARG A 65 -4.82 11.44 -14.19
C ARG A 65 -4.40 10.97 -12.79
N VAL A 66 -4.44 9.67 -12.55
CA VAL A 66 -4.04 9.07 -11.27
C VAL A 66 -2.55 9.26 -11.04
N SER A 67 -1.72 9.02 -12.06
CA SER A 67 -0.27 9.17 -11.98
C SER A 67 0.15 10.56 -11.53
N LYS A 68 -0.53 11.60 -12.00
CA LYS A 68 -0.22 12.99 -11.60
C LYS A 68 -0.40 13.24 -10.12
N ARG A 69 -1.28 12.46 -9.46
CA ARG A 69 -1.59 12.60 -8.04
C ARG A 69 -0.67 11.78 -7.16
N VAL A 70 0.07 10.85 -7.75
CA VAL A 70 1.06 10.04 -7.02
C VAL A 70 2.36 10.86 -6.92
N PRO A 71 2.99 10.96 -5.74
CA PRO A 71 4.26 11.71 -5.63
C PRO A 71 5.33 11.27 -6.62
N LEU A 72 5.50 9.96 -6.87
CA LEU A 72 6.46 9.46 -7.86
C LEU A 72 5.95 9.54 -9.30
N LYS A 73 4.76 10.12 -9.53
CA LYS A 73 4.22 10.44 -10.87
C LYS A 73 3.99 9.23 -11.76
N ARG A 74 3.74 8.08 -11.19
CA ARG A 74 3.34 6.88 -11.91
C ARG A 74 2.49 5.98 -11.03
N ILE A 75 1.71 5.09 -11.65
CA ILE A 75 1.11 3.96 -10.93
C ILE A 75 2.16 2.86 -10.79
N GLY A 76 1.91 1.92 -9.90
CA GLY A 76 2.82 0.80 -9.68
C GLY A 76 2.80 -0.21 -10.82
N HIS A 77 3.93 -0.88 -11.01
CA HIS A 77 4.09 -2.00 -11.93
C HIS A 77 4.06 -3.32 -11.14
N THR A 78 3.71 -4.41 -11.80
CA THR A 78 3.76 -5.74 -11.18
C THR A 78 5.12 -6.05 -10.57
N ASP A 79 6.21 -5.58 -11.19
CA ASP A 79 7.56 -5.76 -10.67
C ASP A 79 7.78 -5.09 -9.32
N ASP A 80 7.10 -3.98 -9.04
CA ASP A 80 7.19 -3.31 -7.75
C ASP A 80 6.69 -4.21 -6.62
N ILE A 81 5.62 -4.97 -6.88
CA ILE A 81 5.10 -5.94 -5.91
C ILE A 81 5.99 -7.17 -5.85
N ALA A 82 6.38 -7.72 -7.01
CA ALA A 82 7.19 -8.95 -7.07
C ALA A 82 8.53 -8.77 -6.36
N ALA A 83 9.22 -7.66 -6.60
CA ALA A 83 10.50 -7.37 -5.95
C ALA A 83 10.34 -7.20 -4.43
N SER A 84 9.24 -6.60 -3.99
CA SER A 84 8.94 -6.43 -2.56
C SER A 84 8.72 -7.78 -1.88
N ILE A 85 8.01 -8.69 -2.53
CA ILE A 85 7.79 -10.05 -2.02
C ILE A 85 9.12 -10.81 -1.97
N GLN A 86 9.95 -10.71 -3.00
CA GLN A 86 11.26 -11.34 -3.04
C GLN A 86 12.15 -10.84 -1.89
N PHE A 87 12.13 -9.55 -1.61
CA PHE A 87 12.86 -8.97 -0.48
C PHE A 87 12.38 -9.57 0.85
N LEU A 88 11.07 -9.56 1.09
CA LEU A 88 10.52 -10.03 2.37
C LEU A 88 10.68 -11.54 2.56
N CYS A 89 10.64 -12.32 1.49
CA CYS A 89 10.76 -13.79 1.54
C CYS A 89 12.20 -14.28 1.39
N GLY A 90 13.14 -13.41 1.05
CA GLY A 90 14.55 -13.75 0.89
C GLY A 90 15.37 -13.44 2.14
N LYS A 91 16.68 -13.50 1.98
CA LYS A 91 17.63 -13.22 3.09
C LYS A 91 17.47 -11.82 3.66
N GLY A 92 17.15 -10.84 2.80
CA GLY A 92 16.93 -9.46 3.24
C GLY A 92 15.77 -9.30 4.21
N GLY A 93 14.78 -10.19 4.13
CA GLY A 93 13.62 -10.18 5.01
C GLY A 93 13.75 -11.04 6.26
N SER A 94 14.88 -11.70 6.46
CA SER A 94 15.03 -12.69 7.55
C SER A 94 14.88 -12.09 8.96
N TYR A 95 15.10 -10.80 9.09
CA TYR A 95 14.95 -10.09 10.37
C TYR A 95 13.81 -9.06 10.34
N VAL A 96 12.88 -9.22 9.37
CA VAL A 96 11.73 -8.33 9.19
C VAL A 96 10.45 -9.10 9.50
N THR A 97 9.75 -8.70 10.53
CA THR A 97 8.44 -9.27 10.88
C THR A 97 7.56 -8.20 11.50
N GLY A 98 6.26 -8.29 11.27
CA GLY A 98 5.29 -7.30 11.76
C GLY A 98 5.31 -5.99 10.98
N ALA A 99 5.96 -5.94 9.83
CA ALA A 99 6.05 -4.75 9.02
C ALA A 99 4.82 -4.59 8.10
N ILE A 100 4.40 -3.35 7.93
CA ILE A 100 3.44 -2.96 6.90
C ILE A 100 4.24 -2.11 5.91
N LEU A 101 4.50 -2.64 4.74
CA LEU A 101 5.38 -2.00 3.75
C LEU A 101 4.54 -1.30 2.68
N PRO A 102 4.51 0.05 2.67
CA PRO A 102 3.82 0.77 1.61
C PRO A 102 4.55 0.63 0.27
N ILE A 103 3.82 0.24 -0.76
CA ILE A 103 4.28 0.21 -2.15
C ILE A 103 3.36 1.14 -2.92
N SER A 104 3.53 2.43 -2.71
CA SER A 104 2.48 3.40 -3.05
C SER A 104 2.97 4.64 -3.80
N GLY A 105 4.26 4.69 -4.15
CA GLY A 105 4.81 5.87 -4.81
C GLY A 105 4.78 7.14 -3.95
N GLY A 106 4.62 7.00 -2.65
CA GLY A 106 4.58 8.14 -1.71
C GLY A 106 3.17 8.57 -1.31
N ILE A 107 2.13 7.90 -1.77
CA ILE A 107 0.75 8.23 -1.38
C ILE A 107 0.59 8.22 0.15
N ASN A 108 1.26 7.30 0.82
CA ASN A 108 1.17 7.14 2.27
C ASN A 108 1.72 8.33 3.07
N VAL A 109 2.49 9.20 2.44
CA VAL A 109 3.03 10.41 3.08
C VAL A 109 2.53 11.70 2.42
N SER A 110 1.62 11.58 1.45
CA SER A 110 1.05 12.75 0.81
C SER A 110 -0.09 13.29 1.67
N THR A 111 -0.10 14.59 1.89
CA THR A 111 -1.07 15.26 2.75
C THR A 111 -2.08 16.09 1.97
N GLY A 112 -2.08 15.97 0.65
CA GLY A 112 -2.88 16.84 -0.20
C GLY A 112 -2.29 18.25 -0.31
N PRO A 113 -3.07 19.24 -0.76
CA PRO A 113 -2.56 20.59 -0.91
C PRO A 113 -2.05 21.16 0.42
N SER A 114 -0.92 21.85 0.36
CA SER A 114 -0.37 22.50 1.55
C SER A 114 -1.31 23.60 2.03
N ILE A 115 -1.56 23.65 3.34
CA ILE A 115 -2.37 24.71 3.94
C ILE A 115 -1.65 26.07 3.89
N PHE A 116 -0.36 26.08 3.62
CA PHE A 116 0.45 27.30 3.54
C PHE A 116 0.93 27.61 2.14
N GLY A 117 0.65 26.76 1.14
CA GLY A 117 1.11 26.90 -0.21
C GLY A 117 -0.02 27.20 -1.19
N GLU A 118 0.35 27.60 -2.41
CA GLU A 118 -0.58 27.70 -3.53
C GLU A 118 -0.71 26.32 -4.19
N ASP A 119 -1.91 26.05 -4.71
CA ASP A 119 -2.19 24.81 -5.44
C ASP A 119 -1.58 24.82 -6.86
#